data_3f282d78fd5b0713a0e3884205953a40
#
_entry.id   3f282d78fd5b0713a0e3884205953a40
#
_cell.length_a   1.000
_cell.length_b   1.000
_cell.length_c   1.000
_cell.angle_alpha   90.00
_cell.angle_beta   90.00
_cell.angle_gamma   90.00
#
_symmetry.space_group_name_H-M   'P 1'
#
loop_
_entity.id
_entity.type
_entity.pdbx_description
1 polymer ?
#
loop_
_entity_poly.entity_id
_entity_poly.type
_entity_poly.pdbx_seq_one_letter_code
_entity_poly.pdbx_strand_id
1 'polypeptide(L)'
;MMDETGSSREQRLRRRLEARFAPALLIIEDESHLHAGHAGAAGGHSHFRITIVAEAFRGLAPVARHRLVYAAVGDLLKTDIHALAIEASAPPA
;
A
#
# COMPACT_ATOMS: atom_id res chain seq x y z
N MET A 1 1.14 23.89 -5.79
CA MET A 1 1.11 23.36 -5.85
C MET A 1 1.22 22.25 -5.33
N MET A 2 1.42 21.47 -5.57
CA MET A 2 1.35 20.39 -5.10
C MET A 2 2.56 19.92 -4.56
N ASP A 3 2.58 19.34 -3.52
CA ASP A 3 3.68 18.84 -2.90
C ASP A 3 4.06 17.58 -3.52
N GLU A 4 5.22 17.52 -4.06
CA GLU A 4 5.64 16.38 -4.74
C GLU A 4 6.59 15.53 -3.99
N THR A 5 6.87 15.81 -2.76
CA THR A 5 7.90 15.08 -2.08
C THR A 5 7.41 13.80 -1.47
N GLY A 6 7.64 13.57 -0.20
CA GLY A 6 7.35 12.29 0.42
C GLY A 6 5.97 11.77 0.23
N SER A 7 4.99 12.67 0.13
CA SER A 7 3.62 12.21 0.01
C SER A 7 3.27 11.69 -1.38
N SER A 8 4.09 11.91 -2.38
CA SER A 8 3.72 11.50 -3.71
C SER A 8 3.64 9.99 -3.87
N ARG A 9 4.49 9.24 -3.16
CA ARG A 9 4.41 7.77 -3.20
C ARG A 9 3.13 7.29 -2.56
N GLU A 10 2.79 7.87 -1.43
CA GLU A 10 1.55 7.52 -0.76
C GLU A 10 0.36 7.86 -1.62
N GLN A 11 0.39 9.00 -2.29
CA GLN A 11 -0.72 9.41 -3.15
C GLN A 11 -0.89 8.46 -4.32
N ARG A 12 0.20 7.97 -4.89
CA ARG A 12 0.10 7.01 -5.98
C ARG A 12 -0.51 5.71 -5.53
N LEU A 13 -0.09 5.23 -4.35
CA LEU A 13 -0.69 4.04 -3.78
C LEU A 13 -2.19 4.25 -3.58
N ARG A 14 -2.55 5.37 -2.99
CA ARG A 14 -3.95 5.64 -2.68
C ARG A 14 -4.78 5.68 -3.95
N ARG A 15 -4.32 6.37 -4.95
CA ARG A 15 -5.08 6.45 -6.20
C ARG A 15 -5.28 5.09 -6.83
N ARG A 16 -4.24 4.25 -6.83
CA ARG A 16 -4.37 2.92 -7.41
C ARG A 16 -5.37 2.09 -6.66
N LEU A 17 -5.29 2.13 -5.34
CA LEU A 17 -6.16 1.30 -4.52
C LEU A 17 -7.59 1.80 -4.56
N GLU A 18 -7.79 3.12 -4.55
CA GLU A 18 -9.13 3.66 -4.65
C GLU A 18 -9.77 3.36 -6.00
N ALA A 19 -9.00 3.50 -7.06
CA ALA A 19 -9.53 3.23 -8.39
C ALA A 19 -9.87 1.76 -8.58
N ARG A 20 -9.05 0.87 -8.02
CA ARG A 20 -9.23 -0.55 -8.25
C ARG A 20 -10.30 -1.16 -7.34
N PHE A 21 -10.40 -0.71 -6.10
CA PHE A 21 -11.25 -1.39 -5.11
C PHE A 21 -12.39 -0.57 -4.56
N ALA A 22 -12.39 0.74 -4.72
CA ALA A 22 -13.39 1.62 -4.11
C ALA A 22 -13.60 1.24 -2.64
N PRO A 23 -12.54 1.26 -1.83
CA PRO A 23 -12.61 0.68 -0.49
C PRO A 23 -13.48 1.49 0.46
N ALA A 24 -14.10 0.78 1.41
CA ALA A 24 -14.83 1.42 2.49
C ALA A 24 -13.86 2.07 3.48
N LEU A 25 -12.64 1.54 3.58
CA LEU A 25 -11.63 2.11 4.43
C LEU A 25 -10.28 1.91 3.79
N LEU A 26 -9.44 2.93 3.81
CA LEU A 26 -8.08 2.81 3.31
C LEU A 26 -7.17 3.65 4.16
N ILE A 27 -6.26 2.99 4.87
CA ILE A 27 -5.26 3.65 5.68
C ILE A 27 -3.90 3.28 5.13
N ILE A 28 -3.10 4.28 4.84
CA ILE A 28 -1.74 4.07 4.34
C ILE A 28 -0.79 4.74 5.31
N GLU A 29 0.13 3.94 5.86
CA GLU A 29 1.09 4.44 6.82
C GLU A 29 2.49 4.31 6.23
N ASP A 30 3.24 5.39 6.25
CA ASP A 30 4.61 5.38 5.79
C ASP A 30 5.48 5.02 6.97
N GLU A 31 6.04 3.83 6.93
CA GLU A 31 6.87 3.33 8.02
C GLU A 31 8.36 3.37 7.67
N SER A 32 8.72 4.14 6.68
CA SER A 32 10.12 4.21 6.27
C SER A 32 11.03 4.64 7.40
N HIS A 33 10.55 5.51 8.27
CA HIS A 33 11.36 6.01 9.37
C HIS A 33 11.70 4.92 10.40
N LEU A 34 10.92 3.86 10.45
CA LEU A 34 11.20 2.77 11.39
C LEU A 34 12.45 2.00 11.01
N HIS A 35 12.92 2.18 9.78
CA HIS A 35 14.10 1.49 9.30
C HIS A 35 15.28 2.42 9.15
N ALA A 36 15.14 3.65 9.56
CA ALA A 36 16.22 4.62 9.45
C ALA A 36 17.42 4.14 10.25
N GLY A 37 18.59 4.26 9.68
CA GLY A 37 19.79 3.80 10.35
C GLY A 37 20.18 2.37 10.03
N HIS A 38 19.32 1.59 9.42
CA HIS A 38 19.66 0.26 8.99
C HIS A 38 20.28 0.32 7.61
N ALA A 39 21.20 -0.54 7.34
CA ALA A 39 21.86 -0.53 6.05
C ALA A 39 20.86 -0.66 4.90
N GLY A 40 19.86 -1.47 5.08
CA GLY A 40 18.87 -1.68 4.02
C GLY A 40 17.97 -0.49 3.79
N ALA A 41 17.98 0.48 4.68
CA ALA A 41 17.13 1.66 4.52
C ALA A 41 17.84 2.78 3.79
N ALA A 42 19.14 2.64 3.57
CA ALA A 42 19.88 3.67 2.88
C ALA A 42 19.40 3.74 1.44
N GLY A 43 19.54 4.88 0.85
CA GLY A 43 19.20 5.03 -0.56
C GLY A 43 17.75 5.34 -0.85
N GLY A 44 16.99 5.67 0.16
CA GLY A 44 15.63 6.12 -0.07
C GLY A 44 14.61 5.02 -0.21
N HIS A 45 14.89 3.85 0.30
CA HIS A 45 13.90 2.78 0.30
C HIS A 45 12.70 3.21 1.13
N SER A 46 11.52 2.80 0.72
CA SER A 46 10.32 3.15 1.44
C SER A 46 9.55 1.91 1.84
N HIS A 47 8.94 1.98 3.02
CA HIS A 47 8.17 0.89 3.59
C HIS A 47 6.80 1.44 3.96
N PHE A 48 5.76 0.81 3.45
CA PHE A 48 4.41 1.26 3.72
C PHE A 48 3.58 0.12 4.30
N ARG A 49 2.62 0.47 5.15
CA ARG A 49 1.63 -0.47 5.64
C ARG A 49 0.27 0.00 5.16
N ILE A 50 -0.48 -0.90 4.57
CA ILE A 50 -1.81 -0.61 4.05
C ILE A 50 -2.85 -1.41 4.80
N THR A 51 -3.88 -0.73 5.29
CA THR A 51 -5.07 -1.37 5.82
C THR A 51 -6.19 -1.02 4.86
N ILE A 52 -6.77 -2.03 4.22
CA ILE A 52 -7.78 -1.78 3.20
C ILE A 52 -8.99 -2.70 3.43
N VAL A 53 -10.17 -2.11 3.42
CA VAL A 53 -11.42 -2.84 3.59
C VAL A 53 -12.25 -2.62 2.34
N ALA A 54 -12.55 -3.68 1.62
CA ALA A 54 -13.31 -3.57 0.37
C ALA A 54 -14.07 -4.85 0.09
N GLU A 55 -15.20 -4.70 -0.61
CA GLU A 55 -16.00 -5.87 -0.97
C GLU A 55 -15.25 -6.87 -1.82
N ALA A 56 -14.31 -6.41 -2.61
CA ALA A 56 -13.55 -7.31 -3.48
C ALA A 56 -12.83 -8.41 -2.72
N PHE A 57 -12.62 -8.23 -1.41
CA PHE A 57 -11.90 -9.22 -0.61
C PHE A 57 -12.81 -10.24 0.05
N ARG A 58 -14.13 -10.08 -0.07
CA ARG A 58 -15.06 -10.96 0.61
C ARG A 58 -14.93 -12.38 0.09
N GLY A 59 -14.81 -13.31 1.02
CA GLY A 59 -14.72 -14.72 0.66
C GLY A 59 -13.37 -15.17 0.19
N LEU A 60 -12.38 -14.29 0.16
CA LEU A 60 -11.06 -14.65 -0.33
C LEU A 60 -10.12 -14.97 0.82
N ALA A 61 -9.25 -15.95 0.61
CA ALA A 61 -8.20 -16.25 1.56
C ALA A 61 -7.15 -15.12 1.55
N PRO A 62 -6.38 -15.00 2.63
CA PRO A 62 -5.39 -13.91 2.71
C PRO A 62 -4.43 -13.84 1.53
N VAL A 63 -3.98 -14.97 1.02
CA VAL A 63 -3.06 -14.98 -0.11
C VAL A 63 -3.72 -14.35 -1.34
N ALA A 64 -4.99 -14.69 -1.57
CA ALA A 64 -5.70 -14.14 -2.72
C ALA A 64 -5.90 -12.64 -2.58
N ARG A 65 -6.15 -12.17 -1.36
CA ARG A 65 -6.30 -10.75 -1.11
C ARG A 65 -5.01 -10.01 -1.39
N HIS A 66 -3.90 -10.55 -0.93
CA HIS A 66 -2.59 -9.96 -1.18
C HIS A 66 -2.29 -9.89 -2.66
N ARG A 67 -2.63 -10.94 -3.40
CA ARG A 67 -2.38 -10.95 -4.84
C ARG A 67 -3.15 -9.85 -5.54
N LEU A 68 -4.38 -9.61 -5.13
CA LEU A 68 -5.17 -8.55 -5.74
C LEU A 68 -4.54 -7.19 -5.50
N VAL A 69 -4.08 -6.95 -4.27
CA VAL A 69 -3.46 -5.67 -3.94
C VAL A 69 -2.15 -5.51 -4.73
N TYR A 70 -1.32 -6.55 -4.76
CA TYR A 70 -0.08 -6.48 -5.51
C TYR A 70 -0.33 -6.28 -7.00
N ALA A 71 -1.37 -6.88 -7.55
CA ALA A 71 -1.69 -6.66 -8.95
C ALA A 71 -2.03 -5.21 -9.23
N ALA A 72 -2.66 -4.55 -8.26
CA ALA A 72 -3.07 -3.15 -8.45
C ALA A 72 -1.89 -2.19 -8.37
N VAL A 73 -0.88 -2.52 -7.56
CA VAL A 73 0.21 -1.58 -7.29
C VAL A 73 1.60 -2.12 -7.61
N GLY A 74 1.66 -3.29 -8.25
CA GLY A 74 2.94 -3.98 -8.40
C GLY A 74 4.02 -3.19 -9.13
N ASP A 75 3.64 -2.38 -10.10
CA ASP A 75 4.63 -1.59 -10.80
C ASP A 75 5.27 -0.54 -9.91
N LEU A 76 4.56 -0.05 -8.90
CA LEU A 76 5.14 0.89 -7.95
C LEU A 76 6.19 0.22 -7.08
N LEU A 77 6.05 -1.08 -6.85
CA LEU A 77 7.03 -1.82 -6.06
C LEU A 77 8.35 -1.96 -6.78
N LYS A 78 8.37 -1.78 -8.08
CA LYS A 78 9.60 -1.86 -8.83
C LYS A 78 10.39 -0.57 -8.82
N THR A 79 9.74 0.55 -8.58
CA THR A 79 10.38 1.85 -8.71
C THR A 79 10.29 2.70 -7.45
N ASP A 80 9.12 2.75 -6.82
CA ASP A 80 8.87 3.70 -5.76
C ASP A 80 8.83 3.13 -4.36
N ILE A 81 8.51 1.87 -4.21
CA ILE A 81 8.22 1.29 -2.91
C ILE A 81 9.05 0.05 -2.71
N HIS A 82 9.80 0.03 -1.60
CA HIS A 82 10.68 -1.10 -1.31
C HIS A 82 9.91 -2.28 -0.71
N ALA A 83 9.03 -1.99 0.23
CA ALA A 83 8.30 -3.04 0.92
C ALA A 83 6.90 -2.58 1.26
N LEU A 84 5.97 -3.53 1.27
CA LEU A 84 4.57 -3.23 1.49
C LEU A 84 3.96 -4.28 2.39
N ALA A 85 3.46 -3.86 3.54
CA ALA A 85 2.71 -4.72 4.44
C ALA A 85 1.23 -4.48 4.20
N ILE A 86 0.46 -5.54 4.08
CA ILE A 86 -0.94 -5.43 3.67
C ILE A 86 -1.85 -6.13 4.65
N GLU A 87 -2.89 -5.43 5.09
CA GLU A 87 -3.98 -6.02 5.84
C GLU A 87 -5.26 -5.73 5.05
N ALA A 88 -5.78 -6.74 4.40
CA ALA A 88 -6.94 -6.60 3.53
C ALA A 88 -8.10 -7.42 4.07
N SER A 89 -9.27 -6.82 4.13
CA SER A 89 -10.47 -7.52 4.63
C SER A 89 -11.71 -6.99 3.95
N ALA A 90 -12.81 -7.72 4.12
CA ALA A 90 -14.10 -7.28 3.61
C ALA A 90 -14.81 -6.48 4.69
N PRO A 91 -15.76 -5.61 4.29
CA PRO A 91 -16.54 -4.88 5.28
C PRO A 91 -17.37 -5.84 6.13
N PRO A 92 -17.73 -5.45 7.35
CA PRO A 92 -18.61 -6.28 8.15
C PRO A 92 -19.93 -6.52 7.43
N ALA A 93 -20.48 -7.69 7.64
CA ALA A 93 -21.73 -8.08 6.96
C ALA A 93 -22.91 -7.28 7.48
#